data_e1de75ee36888e479e4551ad9bb3dbed
#
_entry.id   e1de75ee36888e479e4551ad9bb3dbed
#
_cell.length_a   1.000
_cell.length_b   1.000
_cell.length_c   1.000
_cell.angle_alpha   90.00
_cell.angle_beta   90.00
_cell.angle_gamma   90.00
#
_symmetry.space_group_name_H-M   'P 1'
#
loop_
_entity.id
_entity.type
_entity.pdbx_description
1 polymer ?
#
loop_
_entity_poly.entity_id
_entity_poly.type
_entity_poly.pdbx_seq_one_letter_code
_entity_poly.pdbx_strand_id
1 'polypeptide(L)'
;MNHHSKMILIVTALSVLCLTAMTLQPNADSPTVQTSHGTLAGLRLPGGDVTLFRGIRYAQPPTGDLRWRPPVPVSSWTGVRPAQEFGPACIQAPSPAGSIYADLPARMSEDCLFLNVWKPVQAAKAPVMVWIYGGSLRTGNSAAGIYNGAQLARKGVIVVTLNYRLGVLGYLAHPELTAESPHKSSGNYGLLDQIEALQWVRDNIAQFGGDPGNVTLFGESAGALSVIELMTSRLARGLFQRVIIQSGYMVSNMELERPSLGQPSAEMVGEHLAKKLGAANLAMLRSMDPEQLTRDSLEAGFDPQATIDGWVLPRQIVESFDRGDQARVPMIVGFNAGEIRALRFFLPPLPKNAAEYDATVRHIYGNLAGKYLELYPGTNIEESALAAARDGFYGWTAQRLARKQTAIAVPAYLYYFEHHYPAEDALHLEAFHGSELPYEFGHIGSSSSLPKDWPKPPDDTEERMISQAIMDYFTSFARSGTPVANSEAEWKPYGEGGAFLDIRNKPQLLHNILPGTYELQEEVVSRRRAPGTQNWYINVGLASPAVPPPASPASRHSANSPQLHQTE
;
A
#
# COMPACT_ATOMS: atom_id res chain seq x y z
N MET A 1 -21.82 -67.51 -60.07
CA MET A 1 -20.66 -66.78 -59.57
C MET A 1 -21.22 -65.41 -59.23
N ASN A 2 -21.66 -65.21 -57.98
CA ASN A 2 -22.38 -64.03 -57.51
C ASN A 2 -21.62 -63.33 -56.41
N HIS A 3 -21.22 -62.14 -56.64
CA HIS A 3 -20.68 -61.21 -55.64
C HIS A 3 -21.82 -60.48 -54.93
N HIS A 4 -21.96 -60.72 -53.62
CA HIS A 4 -22.79 -59.90 -52.74
C HIS A 4 -21.91 -58.89 -51.99
N SER A 5 -22.02 -57.62 -52.37
CA SER A 5 -21.49 -56.50 -51.59
C SER A 5 -22.41 -56.22 -50.41
N LYS A 6 -21.87 -56.33 -49.19
CA LYS A 6 -22.53 -55.84 -47.98
C LYS A 6 -22.10 -54.40 -47.70
N MET A 7 -23.05 -53.50 -47.83
CA MET A 7 -22.90 -52.10 -47.46
C MET A 7 -23.08 -51.97 -45.94
N ILE A 8 -22.02 -51.58 -45.22
CA ILE A 8 -22.06 -51.31 -43.78
C ILE A 8 -22.39 -49.85 -43.62
N LEU A 9 -23.57 -49.55 -43.05
CA LEU A 9 -23.97 -48.19 -42.62
C LEU A 9 -23.27 -47.90 -41.30
N ILE A 10 -22.33 -46.94 -41.29
CA ILE A 10 -21.74 -46.41 -40.05
C ILE A 10 -22.62 -45.19 -39.62
N VAL A 11 -23.41 -45.38 -38.57
CA VAL A 11 -24.12 -44.32 -37.89
C VAL A 11 -23.16 -43.69 -36.89
N THR A 12 -22.61 -42.54 -37.22
CA THR A 12 -21.85 -41.70 -36.30
C THR A 12 -22.82 -40.91 -35.40
N ALA A 13 -23.01 -41.37 -34.16
CA ALA A 13 -23.71 -40.62 -33.15
C ALA A 13 -22.77 -39.48 -32.64
N LEU A 14 -23.05 -38.25 -33.01
CA LEU A 14 -22.44 -37.04 -32.40
C LEU A 14 -23.04 -36.87 -30.99
N SER A 15 -22.31 -37.29 -29.97
CA SER A 15 -22.62 -36.96 -28.57
C SER A 15 -22.14 -35.54 -28.32
N VAL A 16 -23.06 -34.57 -28.37
CA VAL A 16 -22.82 -33.20 -27.89
C VAL A 16 -22.76 -33.26 -26.37
N LEU A 17 -21.52 -33.25 -25.82
CA LEU A 17 -21.29 -33.06 -24.40
C LEU A 17 -21.61 -31.60 -24.05
N CYS A 18 -22.83 -31.30 -23.61
CA CYS A 18 -23.11 -30.06 -22.89
C CYS A 18 -22.37 -30.09 -21.57
N LEU A 19 -21.20 -29.45 -21.49
CA LEU A 19 -20.59 -29.05 -20.22
C LEU A 19 -21.50 -27.96 -19.62
N THR A 20 -22.50 -28.36 -18.87
CA THR A 20 -23.18 -27.46 -17.94
C THR A 20 -22.14 -27.13 -16.83
N ALA A 21 -21.61 -25.91 -16.86
CA ALA A 21 -20.92 -25.35 -15.71
C ALA A 21 -21.88 -25.47 -14.52
N MET A 22 -21.61 -26.41 -13.61
CA MET A 22 -22.28 -26.49 -12.32
C MET A 22 -21.94 -25.20 -11.57
N THR A 23 -22.80 -24.20 -11.67
CA THR A 23 -22.81 -23.09 -10.72
C THR A 23 -23.18 -23.70 -9.37
N LEU A 24 -22.20 -23.78 -8.45
CA LEU A 24 -22.46 -24.14 -7.04
C LEU A 24 -23.57 -23.22 -6.53
N GLN A 25 -24.77 -23.76 -6.39
CA GLN A 25 -25.86 -23.02 -5.76
C GLN A 25 -25.53 -22.87 -4.27
N PRO A 26 -25.66 -21.64 -3.70
CA PRO A 26 -25.42 -21.47 -2.27
C PRO A 26 -26.36 -22.40 -1.48
N ASN A 27 -25.82 -23.02 -0.42
CA ASN A 27 -26.66 -23.77 0.54
C ASN A 27 -27.77 -22.85 1.06
N ALA A 28 -28.95 -23.41 1.32
CA ALA A 28 -30.11 -22.66 1.86
C ALA A 28 -29.78 -21.91 3.17
N ASP A 29 -28.79 -22.40 3.93
CA ASP A 29 -28.33 -21.81 5.20
C ASP A 29 -27.19 -20.78 5.04
N SER A 30 -26.76 -20.47 3.82
CA SER A 30 -25.70 -19.47 3.59
C SER A 30 -26.17 -18.07 4.00
N PRO A 31 -25.37 -17.31 4.80
CA PRO A 31 -25.72 -15.95 5.14
C PRO A 31 -25.77 -15.08 3.86
N THR A 32 -26.84 -14.33 3.69
CA THR A 32 -27.04 -13.47 2.52
C THR A 32 -27.02 -11.99 2.89
N VAL A 33 -26.58 -11.15 1.94
CA VAL A 33 -26.63 -9.69 2.02
C VAL A 33 -27.10 -9.12 0.70
N GLN A 34 -28.06 -8.19 0.75
CA GLN A 34 -28.52 -7.43 -0.41
C GLN A 34 -27.65 -6.20 -0.61
N THR A 35 -26.87 -6.14 -1.68
CA THR A 35 -26.10 -4.95 -2.09
C THR A 35 -26.91 -4.08 -3.06
N SER A 36 -26.39 -2.90 -3.40
CA SER A 36 -26.97 -2.03 -4.44
C SER A 36 -27.05 -2.69 -5.81
N HIS A 37 -26.25 -3.73 -6.06
CA HIS A 37 -26.15 -4.41 -7.36
C HIS A 37 -26.89 -5.77 -7.38
N GLY A 38 -27.13 -6.41 -6.24
CA GLY A 38 -27.80 -7.71 -6.15
C GLY A 38 -27.46 -8.45 -4.84
N THR A 39 -28.00 -9.65 -4.67
CA THR A 39 -27.80 -10.45 -3.46
C THR A 39 -26.52 -11.28 -3.55
N LEU A 40 -25.76 -11.31 -2.44
CA LEU A 40 -24.57 -12.12 -2.24
C LEU A 40 -24.82 -13.18 -1.16
N ALA A 41 -24.28 -14.40 -1.34
CA ALA A 41 -24.26 -15.45 -0.33
C ALA A 41 -22.84 -15.71 0.14
N GLY A 42 -22.57 -15.51 1.43
CA GLY A 42 -21.27 -15.70 2.08
C GLY A 42 -21.11 -17.02 2.78
N LEU A 43 -20.13 -17.06 3.68
CA LEU A 43 -19.77 -18.20 4.52
C LEU A 43 -19.83 -17.81 6.00
N ARG A 44 -20.27 -18.73 6.86
CA ARG A 44 -20.05 -18.61 8.29
C ARG A 44 -18.73 -19.31 8.65
N LEU A 45 -17.80 -18.58 9.30
CA LEU A 45 -16.54 -19.17 9.71
C LEU A 45 -16.72 -20.15 10.89
N PRO A 46 -15.77 -21.09 11.09
CA PRO A 46 -15.75 -21.94 12.27
C PRO A 46 -15.81 -21.10 13.55
N GLY A 47 -16.61 -21.56 14.53
CA GLY A 47 -16.94 -20.78 15.74
C GLY A 47 -18.25 -20.01 15.64
N GLY A 48 -18.74 -19.74 14.43
CA GLY A 48 -20.06 -19.18 14.18
C GLY A 48 -20.20 -17.67 14.47
N ASP A 49 -19.14 -16.99 14.86
CA ASP A 49 -19.09 -15.60 15.33
C ASP A 49 -18.77 -14.59 14.23
N VAL A 50 -18.16 -15.04 13.13
CA VAL A 50 -17.77 -14.21 11.97
C VAL A 50 -18.40 -14.76 10.69
N THR A 51 -18.93 -13.86 9.88
CA THR A 51 -19.35 -14.13 8.49
C THR A 51 -18.35 -13.53 7.53
N LEU A 52 -18.00 -14.29 6.48
CA LEU A 52 -17.08 -13.91 5.44
C LEU A 52 -17.77 -13.92 4.08
N PHE A 53 -17.62 -12.84 3.33
CA PHE A 53 -17.95 -12.72 1.92
C PHE A 53 -16.66 -12.52 1.13
N ARG A 54 -16.34 -13.41 0.19
CA ARG A 54 -15.09 -13.41 -0.59
C ARG A 54 -15.36 -13.23 -2.07
N GLY A 55 -14.45 -12.53 -2.76
CA GLY A 55 -14.53 -12.35 -4.20
C GLY A 55 -15.73 -11.51 -4.65
N ILE A 56 -16.06 -10.49 -3.88
CA ILE A 56 -17.07 -9.51 -4.26
C ILE A 56 -16.49 -8.59 -5.33
N ARG A 57 -17.05 -8.60 -6.52
CA ARG A 57 -16.66 -7.68 -7.59
C ARG A 57 -17.13 -6.27 -7.27
N TYR A 58 -16.21 -5.29 -7.23
CA TYR A 58 -16.54 -3.90 -7.01
C TYR A 58 -16.49 -3.04 -8.29
N ALA A 59 -15.81 -3.51 -9.34
CA ALA A 59 -15.76 -2.88 -10.65
C ALA A 59 -15.80 -3.92 -11.78
N GLN A 60 -16.13 -3.51 -12.99
CA GLN A 60 -16.07 -4.37 -14.17
C GLN A 60 -14.63 -4.82 -14.46
N PRO A 61 -14.42 -5.97 -15.16
CA PRO A 61 -13.10 -6.42 -15.56
C PRO A 61 -12.35 -5.34 -16.35
N PRO A 62 -11.16 -4.90 -15.92
CA PRO A 62 -10.39 -3.88 -16.63
C PRO A 62 -9.60 -4.49 -17.80
N THR A 63 -10.26 -5.23 -18.67
CA THR A 63 -9.68 -6.01 -19.77
C THR A 63 -10.00 -5.40 -21.13
N GLY A 64 -9.22 -5.71 -22.16
CA GLY A 64 -9.44 -5.25 -23.53
C GLY A 64 -9.47 -3.71 -23.61
N ASP A 65 -10.58 -3.13 -24.09
CA ASP A 65 -10.74 -1.69 -24.20
C ASP A 65 -10.80 -0.96 -22.85
N LEU A 66 -11.04 -1.68 -21.74
CA LEU A 66 -11.02 -1.13 -20.39
C LEU A 66 -9.64 -1.19 -19.74
N ARG A 67 -8.63 -1.85 -20.36
CA ARG A 67 -7.24 -1.78 -19.91
C ARG A 67 -6.76 -0.33 -19.95
N TRP A 68 -6.18 0.14 -18.86
CA TRP A 68 -5.76 1.54 -18.66
C TRP A 68 -6.90 2.55 -18.82
N ARG A 69 -8.06 2.20 -18.27
CA ARG A 69 -9.17 3.16 -18.05
C ARG A 69 -9.52 3.20 -16.56
N PRO A 70 -10.13 4.29 -16.09
CA PRO A 70 -10.75 4.30 -14.77
C PRO A 70 -11.68 3.11 -14.58
N PRO A 71 -11.81 2.57 -13.35
CA PRO A 71 -12.72 1.47 -13.09
C PRO A 71 -14.17 1.85 -13.44
N VAL A 72 -14.90 0.88 -13.95
CA VAL A 72 -16.31 1.05 -14.32
C VAL A 72 -17.17 0.30 -13.31
N PRO A 73 -18.22 0.92 -12.74
CA PRO A 73 -19.10 0.27 -11.79
C PRO A 73 -19.69 -1.04 -12.29
N VAL A 74 -19.96 -1.97 -11.37
CA VAL A 74 -20.55 -3.29 -11.68
C VAL A 74 -22.00 -3.12 -12.14
N SER A 75 -22.41 -3.87 -13.15
CA SER A 75 -23.83 -3.97 -13.52
C SER A 75 -24.63 -4.77 -12.50
N SER A 76 -25.86 -4.34 -12.22
CA SER A 76 -26.75 -5.06 -11.32
C SER A 76 -27.12 -6.44 -11.88
N TRP A 77 -27.45 -7.37 -10.98
CA TRP A 77 -27.85 -8.73 -11.34
C TRP A 77 -29.10 -9.17 -10.56
N THR A 78 -29.77 -10.17 -11.09
CA THR A 78 -30.89 -10.85 -10.42
C THR A 78 -30.43 -12.16 -9.79
N GLY A 79 -31.13 -12.61 -8.76
CA GLY A 79 -30.80 -13.84 -8.04
C GLY A 79 -29.65 -13.66 -7.04
N VAL A 80 -29.22 -14.78 -6.47
CA VAL A 80 -28.17 -14.83 -5.46
C VAL A 80 -26.85 -15.26 -6.10
N ARG A 81 -25.79 -14.45 -5.96
CA ARG A 81 -24.44 -14.81 -6.37
C ARG A 81 -23.62 -15.35 -5.20
N PRO A 82 -22.87 -16.44 -5.37
CA PRO A 82 -21.95 -16.91 -4.35
C PRO A 82 -20.81 -15.90 -4.15
N ALA A 83 -20.48 -15.62 -2.90
CA ALA A 83 -19.34 -14.85 -2.43
C ALA A 83 -18.55 -15.70 -1.43
N GLN A 84 -18.12 -16.89 -1.86
CA GLN A 84 -17.57 -17.96 -1.04
C GLN A 84 -16.14 -18.36 -1.42
N GLU A 85 -15.62 -17.80 -2.53
CA GLU A 85 -14.26 -18.01 -3.00
C GLU A 85 -13.58 -16.67 -3.24
N PHE A 86 -12.29 -16.59 -2.95
CA PHE A 86 -11.51 -15.40 -3.28
C PHE A 86 -11.44 -15.19 -4.79
N GLY A 87 -11.55 -13.96 -5.23
CA GLY A 87 -11.25 -13.57 -6.60
C GLY A 87 -9.77 -13.78 -6.93
N PRO A 88 -9.39 -13.85 -8.23
CA PRO A 88 -8.01 -13.90 -8.63
C PRO A 88 -7.25 -12.63 -8.19
N ALA A 89 -5.96 -12.78 -7.90
CA ALA A 89 -5.05 -11.65 -7.74
C ALA A 89 -4.87 -10.92 -9.07
N CYS A 90 -4.49 -9.65 -9.03
CA CYS A 90 -4.08 -8.92 -10.22
C CYS A 90 -2.79 -9.50 -10.79
N ILE A 91 -2.63 -9.42 -12.12
CA ILE A 91 -1.42 -9.88 -12.81
C ILE A 91 -0.21 -9.15 -12.22
N GLN A 92 0.80 -9.93 -11.86
CA GLN A 92 2.01 -9.47 -11.20
C GLN A 92 3.18 -10.42 -11.49
N ALA A 93 4.41 -9.92 -11.40
CA ALA A 93 5.58 -10.78 -11.49
C ALA A 93 5.72 -11.64 -10.23
N PRO A 94 6.33 -12.83 -10.32
CA PRO A 94 6.62 -13.63 -9.15
C PRO A 94 7.61 -12.90 -8.23
N SER A 95 7.43 -13.10 -6.92
CA SER A 95 8.41 -12.64 -5.94
C SER A 95 9.79 -13.26 -6.19
N PRO A 96 10.89 -12.56 -5.89
CA PRO A 96 12.23 -13.13 -5.97
C PRO A 96 12.33 -14.44 -5.17
N ALA A 97 13.12 -15.39 -5.68
CA ALA A 97 13.35 -16.66 -4.98
C ALA A 97 14.00 -16.38 -3.61
N GLY A 98 13.49 -17.04 -2.56
CA GLY A 98 13.96 -16.88 -1.18
C GLY A 98 13.48 -15.60 -0.49
N SER A 99 12.56 -14.86 -1.09
CA SER A 99 11.92 -13.72 -0.41
C SER A 99 11.04 -14.20 0.73
N ILE A 100 11.25 -13.64 1.93
CA ILE A 100 10.40 -13.90 3.09
C ILE A 100 8.95 -13.43 2.90
N TYR A 101 8.73 -12.52 1.94
CA TYR A 101 7.40 -11.99 1.58
C TYR A 101 6.71 -12.78 0.47
N ALA A 102 7.33 -13.86 -0.04
CA ALA A 102 6.77 -14.62 -1.16
C ALA A 102 5.46 -15.31 -0.75
N ASP A 103 4.36 -14.78 -1.24
CA ASP A 103 3.03 -15.37 -1.15
C ASP A 103 2.46 -15.45 -2.57
N LEU A 104 2.64 -16.61 -3.21
CA LEU A 104 2.21 -16.81 -4.60
C LEU A 104 0.69 -16.97 -4.64
N PRO A 105 -0.04 -16.06 -5.30
CA PRO A 105 -1.47 -16.18 -5.44
C PRO A 105 -1.82 -17.44 -6.26
N ALA A 106 -2.83 -18.19 -5.81
CA ALA A 106 -3.27 -19.40 -6.47
C ALA A 106 -3.77 -19.19 -7.90
N ARG A 107 -4.30 -17.99 -8.18
CA ARG A 107 -4.79 -17.58 -9.50
C ARG A 107 -4.50 -16.10 -9.72
N MET A 108 -4.12 -15.73 -10.93
CA MET A 108 -3.98 -14.34 -11.37
C MET A 108 -4.84 -14.08 -12.59
N SER A 109 -5.32 -12.84 -12.74
CA SER A 109 -6.09 -12.40 -13.91
C SER A 109 -6.04 -10.87 -14.01
N GLU A 110 -6.18 -10.32 -15.23
CA GLU A 110 -6.55 -8.91 -15.36
C GLU A 110 -7.93 -8.61 -14.77
N ASP A 111 -8.84 -9.58 -14.82
CA ASP A 111 -10.13 -9.54 -14.12
C ASP A 111 -9.94 -9.79 -12.63
N CYS A 112 -9.44 -8.78 -11.90
CA CYS A 112 -8.98 -8.90 -10.52
C CYS A 112 -9.62 -7.92 -9.53
N LEU A 113 -10.53 -7.04 -9.96
CA LEU A 113 -11.09 -5.98 -9.13
C LEU A 113 -12.16 -6.53 -8.18
N PHE A 114 -11.68 -7.22 -7.15
CA PHE A 114 -12.49 -7.86 -6.11
C PHE A 114 -12.09 -7.38 -4.72
N LEU A 115 -13.05 -7.44 -3.80
CA LEU A 115 -12.86 -7.20 -2.38
C LEU A 115 -13.47 -8.34 -1.55
N ASN A 116 -13.08 -8.39 -0.26
CA ASN A 116 -13.56 -9.38 0.70
C ASN A 116 -14.03 -8.67 1.96
N VAL A 117 -15.05 -9.21 2.65
CA VAL A 117 -15.64 -8.60 3.84
C VAL A 117 -15.75 -9.64 4.96
N TRP A 118 -15.02 -9.43 6.05
CA TRP A 118 -15.20 -10.15 7.32
C TRP A 118 -16.09 -9.31 8.24
N LYS A 119 -17.17 -9.85 8.72
CA LYS A 119 -18.07 -9.13 9.62
C LYS A 119 -18.44 -9.96 10.86
N PRO A 120 -18.55 -9.35 12.04
CA PRO A 120 -19.22 -9.97 13.16
C PRO A 120 -20.64 -10.38 12.77
N VAL A 121 -21.10 -11.53 13.25
CA VAL A 121 -22.47 -12.01 12.94
C VAL A 121 -23.53 -10.98 13.34
N GLN A 122 -23.35 -10.36 14.51
CA GLN A 122 -24.28 -9.37 15.07
C GLN A 122 -23.84 -7.92 14.81
N ALA A 123 -23.15 -7.66 13.69
CA ALA A 123 -22.72 -6.30 13.36
C ALA A 123 -23.93 -5.36 13.17
N ALA A 124 -23.93 -4.25 13.91
CA ALA A 124 -24.90 -3.17 13.79
C ALA A 124 -24.17 -1.84 13.94
N LYS A 125 -24.05 -1.06 12.84
CA LYS A 125 -23.24 0.17 12.75
C LYS A 125 -21.81 -0.04 13.27
N ALA A 126 -21.20 -1.19 12.92
CA ALA A 126 -19.84 -1.51 13.31
C ALA A 126 -18.83 -0.61 12.58
N PRO A 127 -17.72 -0.21 13.22
CA PRO A 127 -16.62 0.48 12.53
C PRO A 127 -16.09 -0.42 11.41
N VAL A 128 -15.65 0.21 10.32
CA VAL A 128 -15.12 -0.48 9.13
C VAL A 128 -13.64 -0.19 8.99
N MET A 129 -12.83 -1.22 8.82
CA MET A 129 -11.39 -1.11 8.54
C MET A 129 -11.14 -1.63 7.13
N VAL A 130 -10.59 -0.78 6.24
CA VAL A 130 -10.34 -1.10 4.84
C VAL A 130 -8.84 -1.22 4.62
N TRP A 131 -8.38 -2.43 4.29
CA TRP A 131 -6.96 -2.76 4.11
C TRP A 131 -6.49 -2.57 2.68
N ILE A 132 -5.37 -1.85 2.52
CA ILE A 132 -4.60 -1.76 1.28
C ILE A 132 -3.24 -2.42 1.51
N TYR A 133 -2.98 -3.51 0.79
CA TYR A 133 -1.72 -4.25 0.91
C TYR A 133 -0.55 -3.52 0.24
N GLY A 134 0.66 -3.82 0.74
CA GLY A 134 1.93 -3.36 0.18
C GLY A 134 2.44 -4.18 -1.00
N GLY A 135 3.77 -4.21 -1.19
CA GLY A 135 4.44 -4.93 -2.27
C GLY A 135 4.92 -4.04 -3.42
N SER A 136 5.33 -2.81 -3.10
CA SER A 136 5.95 -1.84 -4.04
C SER A 136 5.10 -1.54 -5.27
N LEU A 137 3.77 -1.60 -5.18
CA LEU A 137 2.82 -1.47 -6.30
C LEU A 137 3.03 -2.50 -7.42
N ARG A 138 3.84 -3.54 -7.18
CA ARG A 138 4.23 -4.59 -8.14
C ARG A 138 3.62 -5.95 -7.82
N THR A 139 3.44 -6.26 -6.54
CA THR A 139 2.97 -7.55 -6.03
C THR A 139 1.97 -7.37 -4.90
N GLY A 140 1.33 -8.45 -4.51
CA GLY A 140 0.37 -8.50 -3.41
C GLY A 140 -1.03 -8.89 -3.84
N ASN A 141 -1.85 -9.29 -2.88
CA ASN A 141 -3.24 -9.62 -3.13
C ASN A 141 -4.06 -9.56 -1.83
N SER A 142 -5.35 -9.30 -1.96
CA SER A 142 -6.29 -9.17 -0.83
C SER A 142 -6.68 -10.51 -0.19
N ALA A 143 -6.28 -11.63 -0.79
CA ALA A 143 -6.57 -12.99 -0.32
C ALA A 143 -5.39 -13.61 0.44
N ALA A 144 -4.25 -12.90 0.56
CA ALA A 144 -3.09 -13.39 1.30
C ALA A 144 -3.47 -13.76 2.74
N GLY A 145 -2.97 -14.90 3.20
CA GLY A 145 -3.33 -15.45 4.51
C GLY A 145 -3.03 -14.49 5.66
N ILE A 146 -1.93 -13.73 5.53
CA ILE A 146 -1.49 -12.74 6.53
C ILE A 146 -2.52 -11.60 6.72
N TYR A 147 -3.39 -11.34 5.75
CA TYR A 147 -4.44 -10.30 5.81
C TYR A 147 -5.83 -10.85 6.18
N ASN A 148 -5.90 -12.06 6.72
CA ASN A 148 -7.18 -12.64 7.16
C ASN A 148 -7.77 -11.85 8.33
N GLY A 149 -8.83 -11.10 8.06
CA GLY A 149 -9.47 -10.18 9.01
C GLY A 149 -10.34 -10.81 10.10
N ALA A 150 -10.37 -12.14 10.23
CA ALA A 150 -11.28 -12.81 11.15
C ALA A 150 -11.07 -12.44 12.63
N GLN A 151 -9.80 -12.29 13.06
CA GLN A 151 -9.50 -11.93 14.46
C GLN A 151 -9.88 -10.48 14.77
N LEU A 152 -9.59 -9.56 13.85
CA LEU A 152 -10.07 -8.17 13.96
C LEU A 152 -11.59 -8.10 13.96
N ALA A 153 -12.28 -8.90 13.14
CA ALA A 153 -13.74 -8.96 13.14
C ALA A 153 -14.30 -9.45 14.48
N ARG A 154 -13.63 -10.38 15.17
CA ARG A 154 -13.98 -10.80 16.53
C ARG A 154 -13.88 -9.68 17.56
N LYS A 155 -13.07 -8.64 17.27
CA LYS A 155 -13.00 -7.41 18.07
C LYS A 155 -14.15 -6.44 17.78
N GLY A 156 -15.11 -6.81 16.94
CA GLY A 156 -16.32 -6.01 16.68
C GLY A 156 -16.19 -4.98 15.56
N VAL A 157 -15.21 -5.08 14.71
CA VAL A 157 -15.06 -4.25 13.50
C VAL A 157 -15.40 -5.07 12.25
N ILE A 158 -15.78 -4.40 11.17
CA ILE A 158 -15.83 -5.03 9.84
C ILE A 158 -14.49 -4.79 9.15
N VAL A 159 -13.88 -5.85 8.62
CA VAL A 159 -12.65 -5.76 7.84
C VAL A 159 -12.95 -5.95 6.37
N VAL A 160 -12.44 -5.05 5.55
CA VAL A 160 -12.50 -5.14 4.08
C VAL A 160 -11.08 -5.21 3.54
N THR A 161 -10.76 -6.19 2.69
CA THR A 161 -9.52 -6.21 1.92
C THR A 161 -9.86 -6.11 0.44
N LEU A 162 -9.05 -5.43 -0.35
CA LEU A 162 -9.33 -5.17 -1.76
C LEU A 162 -8.11 -5.42 -2.65
N ASN A 163 -8.34 -5.91 -3.87
CA ASN A 163 -7.35 -5.90 -4.93
C ASN A 163 -7.38 -4.56 -5.67
N TYR A 164 -6.24 -4.15 -6.22
CA TYR A 164 -6.10 -3.03 -7.12
C TYR A 164 -5.06 -3.35 -8.19
N ARG A 165 -5.15 -2.75 -9.37
CA ARG A 165 -4.21 -3.00 -10.48
C ARG A 165 -2.78 -2.63 -10.09
N LEU A 166 -1.84 -3.49 -10.50
CA LEU A 166 -0.43 -3.43 -10.14
C LEU A 166 0.46 -3.21 -11.37
N GLY A 167 1.71 -2.82 -11.12
CA GLY A 167 2.73 -2.73 -12.15
C GLY A 167 2.32 -1.85 -13.33
N VAL A 168 2.69 -2.27 -14.52
CA VAL A 168 2.35 -1.57 -15.76
C VAL A 168 0.85 -1.47 -16.01
N LEU A 169 0.06 -2.46 -15.55
CA LEU A 169 -1.40 -2.47 -15.71
C LEU A 169 -2.10 -1.43 -14.82
N GLY A 170 -1.48 -1.08 -13.69
CA GLY A 170 -2.02 -0.11 -12.73
C GLY A 170 -1.46 1.30 -12.86
N TYR A 171 -0.24 1.46 -13.41
CA TYR A 171 0.51 2.72 -13.27
C TYR A 171 1.19 3.22 -14.55
N LEU A 172 0.85 2.69 -15.72
CA LEU A 172 1.36 3.19 -16.99
C LEU A 172 0.73 4.54 -17.34
N ALA A 173 1.54 5.60 -17.47
CA ALA A 173 1.16 6.84 -18.15
C ALA A 173 1.67 6.81 -19.61
N HIS A 174 0.92 7.37 -20.53
CA HIS A 174 1.31 7.47 -21.94
C HIS A 174 0.54 8.61 -22.63
N PRO A 175 1.12 9.38 -23.57
CA PRO A 175 0.44 10.50 -24.22
C PRO A 175 -0.89 10.11 -24.88
N GLU A 176 -0.97 8.94 -25.54
CA GLU A 176 -2.23 8.47 -26.13
C GLU A 176 -3.29 8.13 -25.06
N LEU A 177 -2.89 7.59 -23.90
CA LEU A 177 -3.79 7.35 -22.77
C LEU A 177 -4.31 8.68 -22.19
N THR A 178 -3.44 9.67 -22.05
CA THR A 178 -3.82 11.01 -21.61
C THR A 178 -4.76 11.67 -22.61
N ALA A 179 -4.47 11.54 -23.91
CA ALA A 179 -5.31 12.12 -24.97
C ALA A 179 -6.73 11.55 -25.00
N GLU A 180 -6.91 10.23 -24.79
CA GLU A 180 -8.23 9.60 -24.76
C GLU A 180 -9.00 9.82 -23.46
N SER A 181 -8.31 10.21 -22.38
CA SER A 181 -8.92 10.46 -21.07
C SER A 181 -9.74 11.76 -21.07
N PRO A 182 -11.00 11.76 -20.59
CA PRO A 182 -11.78 12.98 -20.43
C PRO A 182 -11.16 13.94 -19.40
N HIS A 183 -10.30 13.44 -18.53
CA HIS A 183 -9.60 14.21 -17.49
C HIS A 183 -8.20 14.64 -17.92
N LYS A 184 -7.76 14.30 -19.13
CA LYS A 184 -6.39 14.56 -19.61
C LYS A 184 -5.33 14.01 -18.63
N SER A 185 -5.53 12.77 -18.18
CA SER A 185 -4.75 12.10 -17.15
C SER A 185 -4.56 10.63 -17.48
N SER A 186 -3.40 10.09 -17.09
CA SER A 186 -3.07 8.65 -17.14
C SER A 186 -2.09 8.29 -16.02
N GLY A 187 -1.89 7.00 -15.74
CA GLY A 187 -0.88 6.52 -14.78
C GLY A 187 -1.38 6.20 -13.36
N ASN A 188 -2.61 6.52 -13.01
CA ASN A 188 -3.12 6.35 -11.63
C ASN A 188 -4.25 5.32 -11.51
N TYR A 189 -4.27 4.29 -12.37
CA TYR A 189 -5.41 3.36 -12.42
C TYR A 189 -5.53 2.52 -11.15
N GLY A 190 -4.40 2.13 -10.54
CA GLY A 190 -4.40 1.42 -9.25
C GLY A 190 -4.98 2.26 -8.09
N LEU A 191 -4.69 3.57 -8.05
CA LEU A 191 -5.30 4.48 -7.07
C LEU A 191 -6.80 4.70 -7.35
N LEU A 192 -7.20 4.78 -8.62
CA LEU A 192 -8.61 4.88 -9.00
C LEU A 192 -9.38 3.62 -8.61
N ASP A 193 -8.77 2.43 -8.72
CA ASP A 193 -9.37 1.18 -8.25
C ASP A 193 -9.62 1.21 -6.74
N GLN A 194 -8.66 1.72 -5.96
CA GLN A 194 -8.80 1.88 -4.51
C GLN A 194 -9.93 2.88 -4.16
N ILE A 195 -10.03 3.99 -4.90
CA ILE A 195 -11.11 4.97 -4.74
C ILE A 195 -12.47 4.33 -5.04
N GLU A 196 -12.59 3.56 -6.13
CA GLU A 196 -13.83 2.86 -6.49
C GLU A 196 -14.23 1.83 -5.42
N ALA A 197 -13.25 1.07 -4.90
CA ALA A 197 -13.51 0.14 -3.79
C ALA A 197 -14.01 0.86 -2.52
N LEU A 198 -13.46 2.05 -2.21
CA LEU A 198 -13.94 2.88 -1.10
C LEU A 198 -15.35 3.44 -1.37
N GLN A 199 -15.68 3.79 -2.61
CA GLN A 199 -17.04 4.18 -3.01
C GLN A 199 -18.00 3.00 -2.85
N TRP A 200 -17.58 1.80 -3.29
CA TRP A 200 -18.35 0.58 -3.05
C TRP A 200 -18.61 0.35 -1.54
N VAL A 201 -17.61 0.54 -0.68
CA VAL A 201 -17.76 0.46 0.79
C VAL A 201 -18.81 1.47 1.27
N ARG A 202 -18.68 2.74 0.89
CA ARG A 202 -19.67 3.80 1.24
C ARG A 202 -21.09 3.39 0.89
N ASP A 203 -21.29 2.81 -0.30
CA ASP A 203 -22.62 2.54 -0.86
C ASP A 203 -23.23 1.23 -0.35
N ASN A 204 -22.40 0.27 0.13
CA ASN A 204 -22.86 -1.08 0.42
C ASN A 204 -22.61 -1.57 1.86
N ILE A 205 -21.64 -1.00 2.61
CA ILE A 205 -21.19 -1.61 3.86
C ILE A 205 -22.25 -1.60 4.96
N ALA A 206 -23.22 -0.68 4.88
CA ALA A 206 -24.36 -0.64 5.78
C ALA A 206 -25.20 -1.94 5.74
N GLN A 207 -25.30 -2.55 4.57
CA GLN A 207 -26.01 -3.83 4.38
C GLN A 207 -25.30 -5.00 5.07
N PHE A 208 -23.99 -4.87 5.27
CA PHE A 208 -23.18 -5.82 6.05
C PHE A 208 -23.20 -5.52 7.56
N GLY A 209 -23.91 -4.47 7.98
CA GLY A 209 -23.97 -4.01 9.37
C GLY A 209 -22.85 -3.05 9.76
N GLY A 210 -22.10 -2.50 8.77
CA GLY A 210 -21.08 -1.47 8.98
C GLY A 210 -21.63 -0.06 8.98
N ASP A 211 -20.84 0.88 9.49
CA ASP A 211 -21.14 2.30 9.43
C ASP A 211 -20.30 2.97 8.32
N PRO A 212 -20.90 3.39 7.18
CA PRO A 212 -20.18 4.07 6.12
C PRO A 212 -19.62 5.45 6.53
N GLY A 213 -20.10 6.02 7.63
CA GLY A 213 -19.57 7.22 8.27
C GLY A 213 -18.44 6.96 9.26
N ASN A 214 -18.01 5.71 9.44
CA ASN A 214 -16.96 5.32 10.37
C ASN A 214 -15.97 4.32 9.72
N VAL A 215 -15.29 4.77 8.68
CA VAL A 215 -14.32 4.00 7.89
C VAL A 215 -12.90 4.42 8.27
N THR A 216 -12.08 3.45 8.66
CA THR A 216 -10.63 3.59 8.88
C THR A 216 -9.91 2.93 7.71
N LEU A 217 -9.16 3.71 6.95
CA LEU A 217 -8.31 3.20 5.88
C LEU A 217 -6.94 2.85 6.47
N PHE A 218 -6.43 1.64 6.21
CA PHE A 218 -5.16 1.21 6.76
C PHE A 218 -4.34 0.42 5.73
N GLY A 219 -3.01 0.51 5.85
CA GLY A 219 -2.11 -0.16 4.93
C GLY A 219 -0.67 -0.10 5.40
N GLU A 220 0.12 -1.02 4.86
CA GLU A 220 1.54 -1.17 5.15
C GLU A 220 2.35 -0.98 3.88
N SER A 221 3.60 -0.42 4.00
CA SER A 221 4.54 -0.25 2.88
C SER A 221 3.93 0.56 1.72
N ALA A 222 3.89 0.02 0.51
CA ALA A 222 3.24 0.66 -0.65
C ALA A 222 1.72 0.84 -0.45
N GLY A 223 1.07 0.01 0.38
CA GLY A 223 -0.31 0.23 0.83
C GLY A 223 -0.43 1.47 1.70
N ALA A 224 0.53 1.70 2.59
CA ALA A 224 0.62 2.92 3.39
C ALA A 224 0.94 4.15 2.53
N LEU A 225 1.81 4.02 1.50
CA LEU A 225 2.01 5.07 0.49
C LEU A 225 0.68 5.41 -0.19
N SER A 226 -0.09 4.40 -0.61
CA SER A 226 -1.42 4.60 -1.19
C SER A 226 -2.37 5.34 -0.23
N VAL A 227 -2.37 5.01 1.07
CA VAL A 227 -3.14 5.74 2.08
C VAL A 227 -2.73 7.22 2.13
N ILE A 228 -1.41 7.51 2.12
CA ILE A 228 -0.89 8.89 2.11
C ILE A 228 -1.33 9.63 0.84
N GLU A 229 -1.26 8.98 -0.33
CA GLU A 229 -1.70 9.54 -1.61
C GLU A 229 -3.21 9.82 -1.61
N LEU A 230 -4.03 8.88 -1.12
CA LEU A 230 -5.47 9.07 -0.97
C LEU A 230 -5.83 10.20 0.00
N MET A 231 -5.03 10.44 1.05
CA MET A 231 -5.21 11.61 1.91
C MET A 231 -5.03 12.93 1.17
N THR A 232 -4.27 12.97 0.09
CA THR A 232 -4.05 14.17 -0.73
C THR A 232 -4.99 14.28 -1.93
N SER A 233 -5.63 13.17 -2.34
CA SER A 233 -6.57 13.12 -3.45
C SER A 233 -7.92 13.73 -3.10
N ARG A 234 -8.41 14.64 -3.94
CA ARG A 234 -9.76 15.20 -3.79
C ARG A 234 -10.86 14.18 -4.05
N LEU A 235 -10.58 13.17 -4.88
CA LEU A 235 -11.54 12.12 -5.24
C LEU A 235 -11.83 11.17 -4.07
N ALA A 236 -10.91 11.05 -3.11
CA ALA A 236 -11.07 10.22 -1.92
C ALA A 236 -11.67 10.96 -0.71
N ARG A 237 -11.94 12.26 -0.84
CA ARG A 237 -12.48 13.07 0.27
C ARG A 237 -13.83 12.55 0.76
N GLY A 238 -13.91 12.32 2.09
CA GLY A 238 -15.14 11.84 2.74
C GLY A 238 -15.37 10.33 2.64
N LEU A 239 -14.52 9.57 1.92
CA LEU A 239 -14.64 8.11 1.82
C LEU A 239 -14.06 7.39 3.05
N PHE A 240 -13.28 8.07 3.88
CA PHE A 240 -12.77 7.55 5.15
C PHE A 240 -12.70 8.67 6.20
N GLN A 241 -12.76 8.28 7.46
CA GLN A 241 -12.77 9.17 8.62
C GLN A 241 -11.53 9.04 9.50
N ARG A 242 -10.70 8.00 9.27
CA ARG A 242 -9.44 7.75 9.99
C ARG A 242 -8.46 7.04 9.09
N VAL A 243 -7.18 7.09 9.45
CA VAL A 243 -6.13 6.34 8.75
C VAL A 243 -5.16 5.69 9.74
N ILE A 244 -4.63 4.51 9.35
CA ILE A 244 -3.47 3.87 10.00
C ILE A 244 -2.43 3.64 8.91
N ILE A 245 -1.23 4.19 9.10
CA ILE A 245 -0.15 4.22 8.11
C ILE A 245 1.05 3.49 8.71
N GLN A 246 1.31 2.28 8.21
CA GLN A 246 2.34 1.39 8.74
C GLN A 246 3.52 1.35 7.80
N SER A 247 4.70 1.71 8.28
CA SER A 247 5.91 1.77 7.45
C SER A 247 5.69 2.51 6.13
N GLY A 248 4.93 3.61 6.21
CA GLY A 248 4.66 4.50 5.08
C GLY A 248 5.89 5.33 4.74
N TYR A 249 5.98 5.71 3.46
CA TYR A 249 7.08 6.52 2.97
C TYR A 249 6.61 7.61 2.02
N MET A 250 7.33 8.74 2.01
CA MET A 250 7.10 9.82 1.07
C MET A 250 8.17 9.79 -0.02
N VAL A 251 7.72 9.82 -1.26
CA VAL A 251 8.57 9.92 -2.45
C VAL A 251 8.16 11.14 -3.27
N SER A 252 8.99 11.57 -4.20
CA SER A 252 8.53 12.44 -5.28
C SER A 252 7.95 11.57 -6.40
N ASN A 253 6.73 11.85 -6.78
CA ASN A 253 6.06 11.19 -7.88
C ASN A 253 6.39 11.90 -9.21
N MET A 254 6.49 11.15 -10.31
CA MET A 254 6.67 11.76 -11.63
C MET A 254 5.50 12.68 -11.98
N GLU A 255 5.81 13.82 -12.57
CA GLU A 255 4.77 14.64 -13.18
C GLU A 255 4.35 14.04 -14.52
N LEU A 256 3.08 14.20 -14.90
CA LEU A 256 2.52 13.56 -16.08
C LEU A 256 3.29 13.91 -17.36
N GLU A 257 3.43 15.19 -17.65
CA GLU A 257 3.93 15.67 -18.96
C GLU A 257 5.34 16.26 -18.89
N ARG A 258 5.84 16.62 -17.70
CA ARG A 258 7.09 17.38 -17.56
C ARG A 258 8.08 16.72 -16.61
N PRO A 259 9.38 16.69 -16.95
CA PRO A 259 10.41 16.27 -16.01
C PRO A 259 10.40 17.16 -14.76
N SER A 260 10.52 16.54 -13.57
CA SER A 260 10.63 17.26 -12.31
C SER A 260 11.42 16.47 -11.27
N LEU A 261 12.03 17.17 -10.31
CA LEU A 261 12.75 16.59 -9.18
C LEU A 261 13.80 15.53 -9.58
N GLY A 262 14.45 15.72 -10.74
CA GLY A 262 15.46 14.81 -11.27
C GLY A 262 14.90 13.57 -11.96
N GLN A 263 13.57 13.47 -12.11
CA GLN A 263 12.91 12.37 -12.81
C GLN A 263 12.39 12.81 -14.19
N PRO A 264 12.28 11.88 -15.18
CA PRO A 264 11.56 12.13 -16.42
C PRO A 264 10.08 12.34 -16.14
N SER A 265 9.30 12.78 -17.13
CA SER A 265 7.84 12.75 -17.01
C SER A 265 7.32 11.31 -17.12
N ALA A 266 6.14 11.06 -16.53
CA ALA A 266 5.53 9.73 -16.56
C ALA A 266 5.18 9.30 -18.00
N GLU A 267 4.77 10.23 -18.85
CA GLU A 267 4.52 9.96 -20.29
C GLU A 267 5.79 9.59 -21.04
N MET A 268 6.92 10.27 -20.80
CA MET A 268 8.23 9.90 -21.40
C MET A 268 8.64 8.48 -21.01
N VAL A 269 8.39 8.07 -19.75
CA VAL A 269 8.65 6.70 -19.30
C VAL A 269 7.78 5.71 -20.06
N GLY A 270 6.49 6.01 -20.25
CA GLY A 270 5.56 5.16 -21.00
C GLY A 270 5.92 5.04 -22.48
N GLU A 271 6.28 6.14 -23.16
CA GLU A 271 6.77 6.12 -24.55
C GLU A 271 8.05 5.29 -24.69
N HIS A 272 8.99 5.47 -23.74
CA HIS A 272 10.23 4.69 -23.73
C HIS A 272 9.94 3.19 -23.55
N LEU A 273 9.04 2.84 -22.65
CA LEU A 273 8.58 1.46 -22.46
C LEU A 273 7.96 0.91 -23.73
N ALA A 274 6.98 1.61 -24.33
CA ALA A 274 6.32 1.19 -25.58
C ALA A 274 7.35 0.89 -26.67
N LYS A 275 8.34 1.78 -26.85
CA LYS A 275 9.44 1.58 -27.80
C LYS A 275 10.29 0.34 -27.48
N LYS A 276 10.64 0.11 -26.21
CA LYS A 276 11.39 -1.10 -25.79
C LYS A 276 10.63 -2.38 -26.05
N LEU A 277 9.31 -2.35 -25.90
CA LEU A 277 8.41 -3.49 -26.15
C LEU A 277 8.06 -3.66 -27.65
N GLY A 278 8.56 -2.79 -28.52
CA GLY A 278 8.27 -2.83 -29.96
C GLY A 278 6.85 -2.44 -30.32
N ALA A 279 6.11 -1.78 -29.42
CA ALA A 279 4.76 -1.33 -29.66
C ALA A 279 4.76 0.06 -30.33
N ALA A 280 4.18 0.14 -31.51
CA ALA A 280 4.13 1.37 -32.30
C ALA A 280 3.04 2.35 -31.82
N ASN A 281 2.06 1.89 -31.08
CA ASN A 281 0.93 2.67 -30.59
C ASN A 281 0.24 1.97 -29.41
N LEU A 282 -0.71 2.67 -28.77
CA LEU A 282 -1.50 2.17 -27.64
C LEU A 282 -2.31 0.92 -27.97
N ALA A 283 -2.84 0.80 -29.21
CA ALA A 283 -3.63 -0.36 -29.61
C ALA A 283 -2.77 -1.65 -29.59
N MET A 284 -1.51 -1.57 -30.02
CA MET A 284 -0.56 -2.68 -29.90
C MET A 284 -0.30 -3.03 -28.44
N LEU A 285 -0.04 -2.04 -27.58
CA LEU A 285 0.14 -2.28 -26.13
C LEU A 285 -1.09 -2.96 -25.52
N ARG A 286 -2.31 -2.52 -25.86
CA ARG A 286 -3.56 -3.11 -25.36
C ARG A 286 -3.79 -4.55 -25.84
N SER A 287 -3.25 -4.93 -26.99
CA SER A 287 -3.39 -6.28 -27.54
C SER A 287 -2.38 -7.29 -26.97
N MET A 288 -1.36 -6.81 -26.23
CA MET A 288 -0.37 -7.71 -25.63
C MET A 288 -0.99 -8.56 -24.53
N ASP A 289 -0.50 -9.81 -24.42
CA ASP A 289 -0.83 -10.68 -23.29
C ASP A 289 -0.44 -10.00 -21.97
N PRO A 290 -1.31 -9.93 -20.97
CA PRO A 290 -1.07 -9.14 -19.75
C PRO A 290 0.06 -9.70 -18.89
N GLU A 291 0.27 -11.03 -18.86
CA GLU A 291 1.38 -11.63 -18.13
C GLU A 291 2.71 -11.35 -18.82
N GLN A 292 2.75 -11.48 -20.16
CA GLN A 292 3.93 -11.16 -20.95
C GLN A 292 4.28 -9.68 -20.83
N LEU A 293 3.28 -8.79 -20.97
CA LEU A 293 3.44 -7.34 -20.81
C LEU A 293 4.04 -7.00 -19.43
N THR A 294 3.55 -7.64 -18.37
CA THR A 294 4.05 -7.42 -17.01
C THR A 294 5.51 -7.85 -16.86
N ARG A 295 5.88 -9.04 -17.37
CA ARG A 295 7.28 -9.52 -17.35
C ARG A 295 8.22 -8.62 -18.14
N ASP A 296 7.85 -8.34 -19.38
CA ASP A 296 8.69 -7.54 -20.29
C ASP A 296 8.86 -6.10 -19.79
N SER A 297 7.82 -5.53 -19.18
CA SER A 297 7.90 -4.20 -18.57
C SER A 297 8.87 -4.16 -17.40
N LEU A 298 8.88 -5.19 -16.55
CA LEU A 298 9.83 -5.29 -15.45
C LEU A 298 11.27 -5.45 -15.96
N GLU A 299 11.50 -6.30 -16.97
CA GLU A 299 12.80 -6.48 -17.62
C GLU A 299 13.26 -5.20 -18.32
N ALA A 300 12.34 -4.42 -18.86
CA ALA A 300 12.61 -3.10 -19.42
C ALA A 300 12.92 -2.04 -18.35
N GLY A 301 12.80 -2.35 -17.07
CA GLY A 301 13.08 -1.45 -15.95
C GLY A 301 11.92 -0.51 -15.62
N PHE A 302 10.69 -0.85 -15.97
CA PHE A 302 9.52 -0.08 -15.56
C PHE A 302 9.32 -0.20 -14.05
N ASP A 303 9.31 0.95 -13.36
CA ASP A 303 9.07 1.08 -11.92
C ASP A 303 7.72 1.74 -11.68
N PRO A 304 6.69 1.02 -11.19
CA PRO A 304 5.37 1.58 -10.98
C PRO A 304 5.40 2.61 -9.85
N GLN A 305 4.87 3.78 -10.13
CA GLN A 305 4.61 4.83 -9.16
C GLN A 305 3.38 5.64 -9.58
N ALA A 306 2.75 6.30 -8.61
CA ALA A 306 1.67 7.22 -8.93
C ALA A 306 2.19 8.44 -9.71
N THR A 307 1.30 9.11 -10.42
CA THR A 307 1.62 10.25 -11.28
C THR A 307 0.94 11.52 -10.76
N ILE A 308 1.68 12.61 -10.71
CA ILE A 308 1.11 13.94 -10.46
C ILE A 308 0.43 14.41 -11.74
N ASP A 309 -0.87 14.25 -11.80
CA ASP A 309 -1.70 14.46 -12.99
C ASP A 309 -2.69 15.63 -12.88
N GLY A 310 -2.72 16.30 -11.71
CA GLY A 310 -3.64 17.39 -11.43
C GLY A 310 -5.09 16.95 -11.14
N TRP A 311 -5.44 15.69 -11.38
CA TRP A 311 -6.78 15.14 -11.19
C TRP A 311 -6.85 14.18 -9.99
N VAL A 312 -6.16 13.04 -10.05
CA VAL A 312 -6.09 12.05 -8.96
C VAL A 312 -5.16 12.57 -7.88
N LEU A 313 -3.95 12.96 -8.27
CA LEU A 313 -2.95 13.60 -7.41
C LEU A 313 -2.68 15.03 -7.89
N PRO A 314 -3.16 16.05 -7.17
CA PRO A 314 -3.07 17.44 -7.63
C PRO A 314 -1.67 18.02 -7.54
N ARG A 315 -0.79 17.48 -6.70
CA ARG A 315 0.59 17.92 -6.46
C ARG A 315 1.39 16.88 -5.68
N GLN A 316 2.70 17.12 -5.56
CA GLN A 316 3.59 16.29 -4.74
C GLN A 316 3.06 16.11 -3.31
N ILE A 317 3.23 14.89 -2.75
CA ILE A 317 2.75 14.54 -1.41
C ILE A 317 3.30 15.52 -0.37
N VAL A 318 4.63 15.75 -0.38
CA VAL A 318 5.29 16.64 0.59
C VAL A 318 4.72 18.05 0.53
N GLU A 319 4.45 18.57 -0.68
CA GLU A 319 3.84 19.90 -0.86
C GLU A 319 2.40 19.95 -0.32
N SER A 320 1.62 18.91 -0.56
CA SER A 320 0.24 18.83 -0.05
C SER A 320 0.19 18.92 1.47
N PHE A 321 1.08 18.21 2.16
CA PHE A 321 1.19 18.29 3.62
C PHE A 321 1.81 19.60 4.12
N ASP A 322 2.69 20.25 3.35
CA ASP A 322 3.23 21.57 3.70
C ASP A 322 2.15 22.66 3.66
N ARG A 323 1.18 22.52 2.76
CA ARG A 323 0.04 23.44 2.62
C ARG A 323 -1.12 23.14 3.58
N GLY A 324 -1.10 21.98 4.25
CA GLY A 324 -2.22 21.51 5.06
C GLY A 324 -3.43 21.07 4.23
N ASP A 325 -3.20 20.67 2.96
CA ASP A 325 -4.25 20.28 2.01
C ASP A 325 -4.66 18.78 2.16
N GLN A 326 -4.00 18.02 3.03
CA GLN A 326 -4.34 16.62 3.29
C GLN A 326 -5.71 16.45 3.98
N ALA A 327 -6.24 15.23 3.99
CA ALA A 327 -7.48 14.91 4.71
C ALA A 327 -7.36 15.22 6.20
N ARG A 328 -8.34 15.92 6.76
CA ARG A 328 -8.41 16.30 8.18
C ARG A 328 -9.02 15.16 9.01
N VAL A 329 -8.33 14.03 9.08
CA VAL A 329 -8.78 12.81 9.78
C VAL A 329 -7.75 12.39 10.82
N PRO A 330 -8.15 11.86 12.00
CA PRO A 330 -7.23 11.26 12.96
C PRO A 330 -6.36 10.19 12.32
N MET A 331 -5.11 10.07 12.79
CA MET A 331 -4.09 9.22 12.21
C MET A 331 -3.36 8.41 13.29
N ILE A 332 -3.17 7.11 13.05
CA ILE A 332 -2.06 6.34 13.60
C ILE A 332 -1.00 6.25 12.52
N VAL A 333 0.26 6.44 12.88
CA VAL A 333 1.39 6.29 11.96
C VAL A 333 2.58 5.72 12.71
N GLY A 334 3.37 4.86 12.07
CA GLY A 334 4.56 4.29 12.68
C GLY A 334 5.44 3.53 11.72
N PHE A 335 6.52 2.97 12.26
CA PHE A 335 7.51 2.21 11.51
C PHE A 335 8.26 1.25 12.44
N ASN A 336 9.03 0.33 11.85
CA ASN A 336 9.73 -0.75 12.53
C ASN A 336 11.22 -0.45 12.73
N ALA A 337 11.82 -1.00 13.78
CA ALA A 337 13.24 -0.79 14.10
C ALA A 337 14.17 -1.39 13.04
N GLY A 338 13.83 -2.55 12.49
CA GLY A 338 14.63 -3.30 11.53
C GLY A 338 14.22 -3.14 10.05
N GLU A 339 13.49 -2.08 9.66
CA GLU A 339 12.91 -1.85 8.33
C GLU A 339 13.80 -2.30 7.15
N ILE A 340 15.05 -1.87 7.16
CA ILE A 340 15.96 -2.06 6.01
C ILE A 340 16.63 -3.44 6.02
N ARG A 341 16.55 -4.19 7.12
CA ARG A 341 17.23 -5.49 7.24
C ARG A 341 16.74 -6.51 6.22
N ALA A 342 15.44 -6.52 5.93
CA ALA A 342 14.84 -7.33 4.87
C ALA A 342 14.83 -6.62 3.49
N LEU A 343 15.13 -5.33 3.44
CA LEU A 343 15.13 -4.48 2.24
C LEU A 343 16.53 -3.96 1.89
N ARG A 344 17.55 -4.79 2.07
CA ARG A 344 18.97 -4.42 1.89
C ARG A 344 19.33 -3.92 0.49
N PHE A 345 18.48 -4.15 -0.50
CA PHE A 345 18.64 -3.59 -1.85
C PHE A 345 18.58 -2.05 -1.89
N PHE A 346 18.08 -1.41 -0.82
CA PHE A 346 18.17 0.05 -0.67
C PHE A 346 19.55 0.53 -0.26
N LEU A 347 20.44 -0.34 0.22
CA LEU A 347 21.79 0.04 0.61
C LEU A 347 22.74 0.01 -0.62
N PRO A 348 23.63 1.01 -0.76
CA PRO A 348 24.73 0.92 -1.72
C PRO A 348 25.79 -0.08 -1.22
N PRO A 349 26.78 -0.44 -2.03
CA PRO A 349 27.99 -1.08 -1.52
C PRO A 349 28.59 -0.26 -0.38
N LEU A 350 28.77 -0.88 0.79
CA LEU A 350 29.20 -0.19 2.00
C LEU A 350 30.71 0.13 1.94
N PRO A 351 31.17 1.29 2.49
CA PRO A 351 32.56 1.60 2.70
C PRO A 351 33.28 0.53 3.53
N LYS A 352 34.54 0.25 3.21
CA LYS A 352 35.29 -0.87 3.81
C LYS A 352 35.83 -0.57 5.23
N ASN A 353 35.96 0.71 5.56
CA ASN A 353 36.51 1.14 6.84
C ASN A 353 35.99 2.54 7.23
N ALA A 354 36.22 2.95 8.46
CA ALA A 354 35.73 4.21 9.01
C ALA A 354 36.23 5.45 8.24
N ALA A 355 37.43 5.42 7.66
CA ALA A 355 37.95 6.55 6.89
C ALA A 355 37.24 6.71 5.54
N GLU A 356 36.97 5.61 4.84
CA GLU A 356 36.15 5.61 3.62
C GLU A 356 34.71 6.02 3.93
N TYR A 357 34.17 5.57 5.04
CA TYR A 357 32.82 5.95 5.49
C TYR A 357 32.74 7.45 5.76
N ASP A 358 33.67 8.02 6.53
CA ASP A 358 33.74 9.46 6.81
C ASP A 358 33.86 10.27 5.49
N ALA A 359 34.73 9.86 4.58
CA ALA A 359 34.90 10.52 3.29
C ALA A 359 33.61 10.47 2.44
N THR A 360 32.91 9.31 2.41
CA THR A 360 31.63 9.13 1.71
C THR A 360 30.57 10.04 2.31
N VAL A 361 30.43 10.06 3.64
CA VAL A 361 29.47 10.92 4.32
C VAL A 361 29.74 12.39 4.05
N ARG A 362 31.02 12.85 4.11
CA ARG A 362 31.37 14.24 3.80
C ARG A 362 31.07 14.61 2.34
N HIS A 363 31.28 13.68 1.42
CA HIS A 363 30.92 13.90 0.01
C HIS A 363 29.41 14.06 -0.18
N ILE A 364 28.59 13.21 0.44
CA ILE A 364 27.14 13.20 0.26
C ILE A 364 26.46 14.33 1.05
N TYR A 365 26.86 14.53 2.30
CA TYR A 365 26.14 15.42 3.24
C TYR A 365 26.79 16.81 3.39
N GLY A 366 28.00 17.04 2.85
CA GLY A 366 28.68 18.33 2.88
C GLY A 366 28.79 18.90 4.30
N ASN A 367 28.24 20.09 4.54
CA ASN A 367 28.28 20.72 5.86
C ASN A 367 27.32 20.07 6.90
N LEU A 368 26.46 19.14 6.50
CA LEU A 368 25.65 18.31 7.42
C LEU A 368 26.38 17.05 7.87
N ALA A 369 27.56 16.75 7.33
CA ALA A 369 28.29 15.51 7.60
C ALA A 369 28.62 15.32 9.08
N GLY A 370 28.98 16.39 9.80
CA GLY A 370 29.23 16.31 11.25
C GLY A 370 28.01 15.79 12.01
N LYS A 371 26.83 16.38 11.77
CA LYS A 371 25.59 15.94 12.40
C LYS A 371 25.18 14.51 11.98
N TYR A 372 25.44 14.15 10.71
CA TYR A 372 25.19 12.77 10.27
C TYR A 372 26.08 11.76 11.01
N LEU A 373 27.38 12.03 11.14
CA LEU A 373 28.35 11.15 11.82
C LEU A 373 28.11 11.04 13.33
N GLU A 374 27.52 12.06 13.98
CA GLU A 374 27.07 11.98 15.37
C GLU A 374 25.92 10.97 15.53
N LEU A 375 24.99 10.94 14.59
CA LEU A 375 23.82 10.04 14.63
C LEU A 375 24.16 8.64 14.12
N TYR A 376 25.03 8.54 13.12
CA TYR A 376 25.38 7.31 12.42
C TYR A 376 26.91 7.19 12.33
N PRO A 377 27.59 6.79 13.42
CA PRO A 377 29.04 6.78 13.50
C PRO A 377 29.67 5.64 12.68
N GLY A 378 30.88 5.85 12.15
CA GLY A 378 31.64 4.85 11.40
C GLY A 378 32.23 3.70 12.23
N THR A 379 31.91 3.58 13.52
CA THR A 379 32.34 2.47 14.40
C THR A 379 31.66 1.14 14.06
N ASN A 380 30.42 1.19 13.57
CA ASN A 380 29.69 0.07 12.96
C ASN A 380 29.00 0.57 11.70
N ILE A 381 29.67 0.47 10.56
CA ILE A 381 29.23 1.04 9.29
C ILE A 381 27.92 0.41 8.82
N GLU A 382 27.76 -0.90 9.00
CA GLU A 382 26.56 -1.61 8.56
C GLU A 382 25.32 -1.13 9.34
N GLU A 383 25.38 -1.13 10.67
CA GLU A 383 24.26 -0.66 11.50
C GLU A 383 23.96 0.82 11.27
N SER A 384 24.99 1.64 11.11
CA SER A 384 24.81 3.07 10.78
C SER A 384 24.14 3.28 9.42
N ALA A 385 24.49 2.48 8.41
CA ALA A 385 23.85 2.56 7.09
C ALA A 385 22.38 2.07 7.12
N LEU A 386 22.10 0.98 7.85
CA LEU A 386 20.74 0.46 8.06
C LEU A 386 19.87 1.51 8.78
N ALA A 387 20.37 2.06 9.90
CA ALA A 387 19.67 3.08 10.66
C ALA A 387 19.42 4.36 9.85
N ALA A 388 20.44 4.86 9.13
CA ALA A 388 20.30 6.07 8.33
C ALA A 388 19.27 5.91 7.19
N ALA A 389 19.22 4.74 6.55
CA ALA A 389 18.24 4.44 5.52
C ALA A 389 16.82 4.28 6.11
N ARG A 390 16.65 3.58 7.25
CA ARG A 390 15.38 3.49 8.00
C ARG A 390 14.87 4.88 8.36
N ASP A 391 15.72 5.69 8.99
CA ASP A 391 15.33 7.00 9.51
C ASP A 391 15.02 8.00 8.40
N GLY A 392 15.76 7.90 7.27
CA GLY A 392 15.53 8.77 6.11
C GLY A 392 14.27 8.43 5.32
N PHE A 393 13.90 7.16 5.25
CA PHE A 393 12.79 6.69 4.43
C PHE A 393 11.49 6.57 5.24
N TYR A 394 11.51 5.80 6.31
CA TYR A 394 10.32 5.53 7.13
C TYR A 394 10.19 6.48 8.34
N GLY A 395 11.26 6.64 9.11
CA GLY A 395 11.26 7.44 10.35
C GLY A 395 10.93 8.91 10.12
N TRP A 396 11.56 9.53 9.12
CA TRP A 396 11.26 10.90 8.72
C TRP A 396 9.80 11.04 8.26
N THR A 397 9.32 10.12 7.42
CA THR A 397 7.93 10.13 6.93
C THR A 397 6.94 10.03 8.08
N ALA A 398 7.11 9.06 8.99
CA ALA A 398 6.20 8.86 10.12
C ALA A 398 6.14 10.09 11.02
N GLN A 399 7.30 10.64 11.41
CA GLN A 399 7.36 11.84 12.23
C GLN A 399 6.78 13.06 11.50
N ARG A 400 7.06 13.21 10.20
CA ARG A 400 6.53 14.32 9.40
C ARG A 400 5.01 14.29 9.30
N LEU A 401 4.44 13.12 9.03
CA LEU A 401 2.99 12.92 9.00
C LEU A 401 2.35 13.29 10.33
N ALA A 402 2.90 12.79 11.44
CA ALA A 402 2.40 13.12 12.78
C ALA A 402 2.47 14.63 13.06
N ARG A 403 3.60 15.29 12.76
CA ARG A 403 3.80 16.75 12.93
C ARG A 403 2.82 17.56 12.06
N LYS A 404 2.67 17.19 10.77
CA LYS A 404 1.81 17.92 9.83
C LYS A 404 0.33 17.76 10.16
N GLN A 405 -0.09 16.59 10.64
CA GLN A 405 -1.47 16.36 11.08
C GLN A 405 -1.78 17.12 12.37
N THR A 406 -0.86 17.12 13.34
CA THR A 406 -0.95 17.92 14.56
C THR A 406 -1.02 19.43 14.26
N ALA A 407 -0.22 19.91 13.29
CA ALA A 407 -0.21 21.32 12.89
C ALA A 407 -1.54 21.85 12.35
N ILE A 408 -2.38 20.98 11.79
CA ILE A 408 -3.75 21.31 11.36
C ILE A 408 -4.81 21.02 12.43
N ALA A 409 -4.38 20.84 13.69
CA ALA A 409 -5.23 20.56 14.86
C ALA A 409 -6.07 19.26 14.71
N VAL A 410 -5.45 18.21 14.19
CA VAL A 410 -6.04 16.85 14.09
C VAL A 410 -5.13 15.87 14.83
N PRO A 411 -5.69 14.99 15.69
CA PRO A 411 -4.89 14.04 16.44
C PRO A 411 -4.09 13.09 15.55
N ALA A 412 -2.81 12.93 15.85
CA ALA A 412 -1.93 11.93 15.28
C ALA A 412 -1.27 11.13 16.41
N TYR A 413 -1.19 9.84 16.24
CA TYR A 413 -0.59 8.89 17.19
C TYR A 413 0.59 8.22 16.51
N LEU A 414 1.79 8.34 17.10
CA LEU A 414 3.01 7.75 16.55
C LEU A 414 3.33 6.46 17.29
N TYR A 415 3.77 5.42 16.58
CA TYR A 415 4.38 4.24 17.20
C TYR A 415 5.75 3.93 16.61
N TYR A 416 6.53 3.19 17.38
CA TYR A 416 7.78 2.56 16.97
C TYR A 416 7.72 1.09 17.36
N PHE A 417 7.77 0.19 16.37
CA PHE A 417 7.70 -1.25 16.59
C PHE A 417 9.12 -1.81 16.68
N GLU A 418 9.51 -2.22 17.87
CA GLU A 418 10.86 -2.70 18.22
C GLU A 418 10.84 -4.15 18.72
N HIS A 419 9.63 -4.76 18.76
CA HIS A 419 9.49 -6.15 19.15
C HIS A 419 10.02 -7.09 18.08
N HIS A 420 10.81 -8.08 18.50
CA HIS A 420 11.33 -9.13 17.65
C HIS A 420 11.53 -10.42 18.47
N TYR A 421 11.61 -11.55 17.80
CA TYR A 421 11.67 -12.87 18.40
C TYR A 421 12.81 -13.73 17.82
N PRO A 422 13.18 -14.87 18.46
CA PRO A 422 14.41 -15.62 18.12
C PRO A 422 14.54 -16.06 16.66
N ALA A 423 13.43 -16.30 15.94
CA ALA A 423 13.51 -16.68 14.52
C ALA A 423 13.90 -15.50 13.62
N GLU A 424 13.54 -14.27 13.97
CA GLU A 424 13.98 -13.04 13.32
C GLU A 424 15.45 -12.76 13.62
N ASP A 425 15.86 -12.92 14.89
CA ASP A 425 17.25 -12.73 15.33
C ASP A 425 18.21 -13.70 14.62
N ALA A 426 17.82 -14.96 14.47
CA ALA A 426 18.60 -15.96 13.77
C ALA A 426 18.86 -15.62 12.29
N LEU A 427 18.02 -14.77 11.69
CA LEU A 427 18.14 -14.23 10.33
C LEU A 427 18.71 -12.81 10.31
N HIS A 428 19.08 -12.23 11.44
CA HIS A 428 19.53 -10.84 11.59
C HIS A 428 18.51 -9.80 11.08
N LEU A 429 17.22 -10.09 11.22
CA LEU A 429 16.13 -9.27 10.74
C LEU A 429 15.61 -8.28 11.79
N GLU A 430 15.67 -8.64 13.09
CA GLU A 430 15.04 -7.87 14.17
C GLU A 430 13.56 -7.54 13.81
N ALA A 431 13.01 -6.44 14.27
CA ALA A 431 11.69 -5.95 13.88
C ALA A 431 11.69 -5.47 12.40
N PHE A 432 11.76 -6.41 11.46
CA PHE A 432 11.91 -6.14 10.02
C PHE A 432 10.64 -5.53 9.41
N HIS A 433 10.75 -5.05 8.18
CA HIS A 433 9.64 -4.44 7.43
C HIS A 433 8.43 -5.38 7.35
N GLY A 434 7.28 -4.95 7.89
CA GLY A 434 6.04 -5.73 7.94
C GLY A 434 5.95 -6.75 9.07
N SER A 435 6.96 -6.86 9.97
CA SER A 435 6.95 -7.87 11.04
C SER A 435 5.83 -7.66 12.08
N GLU A 436 5.22 -6.50 12.13
CA GLU A 436 4.04 -6.20 12.96
C GLU A 436 2.74 -6.83 12.45
N LEU A 437 2.65 -7.18 11.17
CA LEU A 437 1.41 -7.67 10.53
C LEU A 437 0.81 -8.93 11.18
N PRO A 438 1.58 -9.95 11.59
CA PRO A 438 1.03 -11.10 12.30
C PRO A 438 0.37 -10.74 13.63
N TYR A 439 0.85 -9.69 14.29
CA TYR A 439 0.29 -9.19 15.55
C TYR A 439 -1.01 -8.43 15.33
N GLU A 440 -1.03 -7.57 14.35
CA GLU A 440 -2.18 -6.75 13.99
C GLU A 440 -3.37 -7.59 13.51
N PHE A 441 -3.12 -8.57 12.65
CA PHE A 441 -4.17 -9.47 12.16
C PHE A 441 -4.44 -10.67 13.07
N GLY A 442 -3.71 -10.79 14.20
CA GLY A 442 -3.94 -11.82 15.22
C GLY A 442 -3.55 -13.23 14.75
N HIS A 443 -2.43 -13.37 14.03
CA HIS A 443 -1.97 -14.64 13.46
C HIS A 443 -0.95 -15.39 14.34
N ILE A 444 -0.74 -14.98 15.58
CA ILE A 444 0.14 -15.69 16.52
C ILE A 444 -0.42 -17.10 16.73
N GLY A 445 0.44 -18.12 16.54
CA GLY A 445 0.07 -19.53 16.55
C GLY A 445 -0.61 -20.05 15.27
N SER A 446 -0.75 -19.19 14.23
CA SER A 446 -1.37 -19.56 12.94
C SER A 446 -0.34 -19.50 11.79
N SER A 447 0.68 -20.35 11.89
CA SER A 447 1.80 -20.36 10.91
C SER A 447 1.37 -20.59 9.45
N SER A 448 0.22 -21.21 9.21
CA SER A 448 -0.34 -21.41 7.87
C SER A 448 -0.89 -20.13 7.23
N SER A 449 -1.08 -19.07 8.01
CA SER A 449 -1.53 -17.75 7.50
C SER A 449 -0.37 -16.89 7.02
N LEU A 450 0.87 -17.25 7.34
CA LEU A 450 2.07 -16.49 6.98
C LEU A 450 2.71 -17.05 5.70
N PRO A 451 3.45 -16.22 4.93
CA PRO A 451 4.26 -16.68 3.83
C PRO A 451 5.19 -17.82 4.25
N LYS A 452 5.53 -18.71 3.30
CA LYS A 452 6.28 -19.95 3.61
C LYS A 452 7.61 -19.66 4.34
N ASP A 453 8.37 -18.70 3.83
CA ASP A 453 9.73 -18.38 4.30
C ASP A 453 9.74 -17.25 5.36
N TRP A 454 8.58 -16.80 5.80
CA TRP A 454 8.45 -15.85 6.90
C TRP A 454 8.96 -16.44 8.21
N PRO A 455 9.85 -15.77 8.96
CA PRO A 455 10.24 -16.23 10.30
C PRO A 455 8.99 -16.34 11.18
N LYS A 456 8.77 -17.51 11.78
CA LYS A 456 7.52 -17.80 12.51
C LYS A 456 7.60 -17.25 13.93
N PRO A 457 6.66 -16.40 14.36
CA PRO A 457 6.58 -15.98 15.76
C PRO A 457 6.27 -17.17 16.66
N PRO A 458 6.82 -17.21 17.88
CA PRO A 458 6.47 -18.22 18.88
C PRO A 458 4.96 -18.22 19.17
N ASP A 459 4.44 -19.41 19.49
CA ASP A 459 3.05 -19.56 19.93
C ASP A 459 2.97 -19.61 21.45
N ASP A 460 3.28 -18.50 22.10
CA ASP A 460 3.29 -18.39 23.55
C ASP A 460 2.40 -17.26 24.08
N THR A 461 2.41 -17.08 25.39
CA THR A 461 1.54 -16.10 26.06
C THR A 461 1.99 -14.66 25.81
N GLU A 462 3.30 -14.40 25.77
CA GLU A 462 3.86 -13.07 25.58
C GLU A 462 3.50 -12.53 24.20
N GLU A 463 3.75 -13.30 23.14
CA GLU A 463 3.41 -12.94 21.77
C GLU A 463 1.90 -12.69 21.58
N ARG A 464 1.07 -13.55 22.21
CA ARG A 464 -0.39 -13.38 22.17
C ARG A 464 -0.84 -12.10 22.89
N MET A 465 -0.20 -11.72 24.00
CA MET A 465 -0.52 -10.47 24.71
C MET A 465 -0.16 -9.25 23.88
N ILE A 466 0.99 -9.23 23.20
CA ILE A 466 1.40 -8.14 22.30
C ILE A 466 0.40 -8.00 21.15
N SER A 467 0.08 -9.13 20.50
CA SER A 467 -0.92 -9.15 19.42
C SER A 467 -2.28 -8.63 19.89
N GLN A 468 -2.72 -9.06 21.07
CA GLN A 468 -3.97 -8.61 21.67
C GLN A 468 -3.96 -7.08 21.90
N ALA A 469 -2.86 -6.53 22.43
CA ALA A 469 -2.70 -5.10 22.69
C ALA A 469 -2.77 -4.29 21.38
N ILE A 470 -2.05 -4.71 20.33
CA ILE A 470 -2.05 -4.04 19.03
C ILE A 470 -3.44 -4.06 18.40
N MET A 471 -4.11 -5.22 18.38
CA MET A 471 -5.49 -5.32 17.88
C MET A 471 -6.45 -4.43 18.67
N ASP A 472 -6.29 -4.32 20.00
CA ASP A 472 -7.15 -3.47 20.83
C ASP A 472 -6.93 -1.98 20.54
N TYR A 473 -5.67 -1.53 20.43
CA TYR A 473 -5.36 -0.15 20.03
C TYR A 473 -5.96 0.19 18.65
N PHE A 474 -5.78 -0.66 17.66
CA PHE A 474 -6.23 -0.37 16.30
C PHE A 474 -7.75 -0.41 16.16
N THR A 475 -8.41 -1.40 16.79
CA THR A 475 -9.87 -1.48 16.72
C THR A 475 -10.57 -0.43 17.56
N SER A 476 -10.01 -0.03 18.70
CA SER A 476 -10.55 1.10 19.49
C SER A 476 -10.36 2.43 18.75
N PHE A 477 -9.21 2.63 18.12
CA PHE A 477 -9.00 3.79 17.24
C PHE A 477 -9.99 3.80 16.07
N ALA A 478 -10.21 2.67 15.40
CA ALA A 478 -11.21 2.57 14.35
C ALA A 478 -12.63 2.90 14.86
N ARG A 479 -12.93 2.60 16.11
CA ARG A 479 -14.23 2.88 16.73
C ARG A 479 -14.42 4.36 17.08
N SER A 480 -13.42 4.99 17.70
CA SER A 480 -13.58 6.29 18.37
C SER A 480 -12.60 7.38 17.88
N GLY A 481 -11.51 7.02 17.18
CA GLY A 481 -10.40 7.93 16.87
C GLY A 481 -9.37 8.07 18.00
N THR A 482 -9.51 7.29 19.08
CA THR A 482 -8.56 7.22 20.19
C THR A 482 -8.13 5.78 20.39
N PRO A 483 -6.81 5.47 20.30
CA PRO A 483 -6.31 4.13 20.53
C PRO A 483 -6.27 3.82 22.04
N VAL A 484 -6.95 2.74 22.43
CA VAL A 484 -7.01 2.27 23.83
C VAL A 484 -6.86 0.74 23.85
N ALA A 485 -5.99 0.22 24.69
CA ALA A 485 -5.91 -1.18 25.02
C ALA A 485 -5.99 -1.36 26.55
N ASN A 486 -6.83 -2.29 27.01
CA ASN A 486 -7.07 -2.49 28.44
C ASN A 486 -5.80 -3.00 29.13
N SER A 487 -5.47 -2.42 30.28
CA SER A 487 -4.28 -2.76 31.09
C SER A 487 -2.94 -2.48 30.42
N GLU A 488 -2.93 -1.76 29.30
CA GLU A 488 -1.73 -1.32 28.60
C GLU A 488 -1.49 0.19 28.74
N ALA A 489 -0.39 0.69 28.18
CA ALA A 489 -0.03 2.11 28.23
C ALA A 489 -1.12 2.99 27.60
N GLU A 490 -1.40 4.15 28.21
CA GLU A 490 -2.21 5.18 27.58
C GLU A 490 -1.48 5.74 26.36
N TRP A 491 -1.98 5.50 25.15
CA TRP A 491 -1.39 6.07 23.93
C TRP A 491 -1.84 7.50 23.73
N LYS A 492 -0.97 8.45 24.01
CA LYS A 492 -1.25 9.88 23.86
C LYS A 492 -1.00 10.37 22.44
N PRO A 493 -1.76 11.41 21.98
CA PRO A 493 -1.44 12.07 20.71
C PRO A 493 0.00 12.57 20.72
N TYR A 494 0.64 12.58 19.54
CA TYR A 494 2.01 13.05 19.32
C TYR A 494 2.24 14.44 19.91
N GLY A 495 1.34 15.41 19.64
CA GLY A 495 1.35 16.74 20.24
C GLY A 495 2.69 17.49 20.16
N GLU A 496 2.87 18.51 21.00
CA GLU A 496 4.13 19.27 21.11
C GLU A 496 5.23 18.48 21.81
N GLY A 497 4.86 17.52 22.67
CA GLY A 497 5.80 16.69 23.44
C GLY A 497 6.44 15.54 22.65
N GLY A 498 6.03 15.30 21.40
CA GLY A 498 6.56 14.21 20.59
C GLY A 498 6.33 12.84 21.21
N ALA A 499 5.13 12.60 21.78
CA ALA A 499 4.75 11.34 22.40
C ALA A 499 4.65 10.22 21.33
N PHE A 500 5.15 9.02 21.65
CA PHE A 500 5.00 7.84 20.81
C PHE A 500 4.84 6.58 21.66
N LEU A 501 4.18 5.57 21.08
CA LEU A 501 4.10 4.24 21.67
C LEU A 501 5.29 3.42 21.21
N ASP A 502 6.14 3.02 22.13
CA ASP A 502 7.23 2.08 21.91
C ASP A 502 6.70 0.66 22.14
N ILE A 503 6.69 -0.15 21.08
CA ILE A 503 6.15 -1.52 21.14
C ILE A 503 7.32 -2.50 21.13
N ARG A 504 7.67 -2.94 22.34
CA ARG A 504 8.59 -4.06 22.60
C ARG A 504 7.79 -5.23 23.17
N ASN A 505 8.34 -5.94 24.13
CA ASN A 505 7.62 -7.01 24.84
C ASN A 505 6.39 -6.48 25.58
N LYS A 506 6.33 -5.18 25.84
CA LYS A 506 5.16 -4.48 26.36
C LYS A 506 5.11 -3.06 25.82
N PRO A 507 3.94 -2.58 25.33
CA PRO A 507 3.79 -1.20 24.90
C PRO A 507 4.10 -0.19 26.01
N GLN A 508 4.86 0.86 25.70
CA GLN A 508 5.26 1.93 26.61
C GLN A 508 5.09 3.29 25.95
N LEU A 509 4.58 4.28 26.69
CA LEU A 509 4.55 5.66 26.22
C LEU A 509 5.91 6.32 26.46
N LEU A 510 6.57 6.72 25.39
CA LEU A 510 7.82 7.45 25.40
C LEU A 510 7.69 8.78 24.66
N HIS A 511 8.76 9.59 24.68
CA HIS A 511 8.79 10.91 24.02
C HIS A 511 10.08 11.08 23.25
N ASN A 512 10.03 11.89 22.19
CA ASN A 512 11.17 12.28 21.39
C ASN A 512 11.89 11.09 20.75
N ILE A 513 11.19 10.39 19.84
CA ILE A 513 11.72 9.26 19.09
C ILE A 513 12.98 9.65 18.31
N LEU A 514 14.03 8.84 18.40
CA LEU A 514 15.28 8.97 17.64
C LEU A 514 15.77 10.44 17.55
N PRO A 515 16.18 11.05 18.67
CA PRO A 515 16.47 12.48 18.74
C PRO A 515 17.48 12.95 17.69
N GLY A 516 17.19 14.05 16.99
CA GLY A 516 18.05 14.65 15.98
C GLY A 516 17.94 14.07 14.57
N THR A 517 17.36 12.88 14.41
CA THR A 517 17.23 12.23 13.10
C THR A 517 16.22 12.97 12.21
N TYR A 518 15.06 13.33 12.76
CA TYR A 518 14.05 14.07 11.99
C TYR A 518 14.60 15.39 11.45
N GLU A 519 15.26 16.19 12.29
CA GLU A 519 15.79 17.50 11.94
C GLU A 519 16.86 17.40 10.85
N LEU A 520 17.72 16.38 10.91
CA LEU A 520 18.70 16.09 9.86
C LEU A 520 17.99 15.77 8.53
N GLN A 521 17.06 14.83 8.55
CA GLN A 521 16.39 14.35 7.33
C GLN A 521 15.47 15.42 6.73
N GLU A 522 14.79 16.23 7.55
CA GLU A 522 13.98 17.36 7.08
C GLU A 522 14.83 18.39 6.34
N GLU A 523 16.01 18.74 6.88
CA GLU A 523 16.94 19.64 6.22
C GLU A 523 17.47 19.05 4.89
N VAL A 524 17.81 17.76 4.88
CA VAL A 524 18.27 17.05 3.67
C VAL A 524 17.20 17.10 2.58
N VAL A 525 15.96 16.73 2.89
CA VAL A 525 14.85 16.71 1.92
C VAL A 525 14.52 18.13 1.46
N SER A 526 14.51 19.09 2.38
CA SER A 526 14.27 20.51 2.06
C SER A 526 15.28 21.04 1.03
N ARG A 527 16.57 20.74 1.21
CA ARG A 527 17.62 21.18 0.27
C ARG A 527 17.52 20.51 -1.09
N ARG A 528 17.25 19.20 -1.13
CA ARG A 528 17.11 18.45 -2.39
C ARG A 528 15.89 18.89 -3.19
N ARG A 529 14.87 19.46 -2.55
CA ARG A 529 13.66 20.01 -3.18
C ARG A 529 13.72 21.49 -3.49
N ALA A 530 14.77 22.18 -3.08
CA ALA A 530 14.90 23.62 -3.30
C ALA A 530 14.94 23.97 -4.80
N PRO A 531 14.41 25.14 -5.20
CA PRO A 531 14.48 25.58 -6.59
C PRO A 531 15.92 25.60 -7.12
N GLY A 532 16.13 25.06 -8.32
CA GLY A 532 17.45 24.98 -8.98
C GLY A 532 18.30 23.77 -8.57
N THR A 533 17.91 23.03 -7.51
CA THR A 533 18.62 21.82 -7.08
C THR A 533 17.79 20.56 -7.24
N GLN A 534 16.51 20.69 -7.36
CA GLN A 534 15.43 19.70 -7.46
C GLN A 534 15.86 18.28 -7.88
N ASN A 535 16.46 17.54 -6.96
CA ASN A 535 16.89 16.15 -7.17
C ASN A 535 16.51 15.33 -5.93
N TRP A 536 15.23 14.99 -5.83
CA TRP A 536 14.75 14.17 -4.75
C TRP A 536 13.67 13.20 -5.23
N TYR A 537 14.03 11.91 -5.28
CA TYR A 537 13.07 10.83 -5.46
C TYR A 537 12.74 10.19 -4.11
N ILE A 538 13.77 9.67 -3.42
CA ILE A 538 13.65 9.05 -2.09
C ILE A 538 14.83 9.48 -1.21
N ASN A 539 14.73 9.25 0.09
CA ASN A 539 15.82 9.49 1.03
C ASN A 539 16.18 8.20 1.77
N VAL A 540 17.21 7.52 1.30
CA VAL A 540 17.70 6.22 1.79
C VAL A 540 19.18 6.28 2.21
N GLY A 541 19.53 7.27 3.00
CA GLY A 541 20.88 7.41 3.56
C GLY A 541 21.97 7.56 2.48
N LEU A 542 22.98 6.70 2.51
CA LEU A 542 24.15 6.77 1.61
C LEU A 542 23.85 6.46 0.13
N ALA A 543 22.71 5.82 -0.18
CA ALA A 543 22.31 5.58 -1.57
C ALA A 543 21.67 6.80 -2.25
N SER A 544 21.37 7.84 -1.49
CA SER A 544 20.72 9.04 -2.01
C SER A 544 21.73 9.99 -2.65
N PRO A 545 21.29 10.88 -3.59
CA PRO A 545 22.14 11.90 -4.19
C PRO A 545 22.77 12.84 -3.15
N ALA A 546 23.88 13.49 -3.52
CA ALA A 546 24.51 14.47 -2.66
C ALA A 546 23.55 15.60 -2.26
N VAL A 547 23.67 16.04 -1.02
CA VAL A 547 22.85 17.12 -0.46
C VAL A 547 23.38 18.47 -0.99
N PRO A 548 22.55 19.28 -1.65
CA PRO A 548 22.97 20.60 -2.10
C PRO A 548 23.36 21.50 -0.94
N PRO A 549 24.23 22.53 -1.16
CA PRO A 549 24.50 23.55 -0.16
C PRO A 549 23.20 24.31 0.22
N PRO A 550 23.14 24.95 1.39
CA PRO A 550 22.00 25.76 1.74
C PRO A 550 21.79 26.89 0.70
N ALA A 551 20.52 27.18 0.37
CA ALA A 551 20.20 28.27 -0.54
C ALA A 551 20.78 29.59 -0.02
N SER A 552 21.42 30.37 -0.90
CA SER A 552 21.96 31.68 -0.52
C SER A 552 20.83 32.62 -0.08
N PRO A 553 21.08 33.56 0.84
CA PRO A 553 20.07 34.51 1.32
C PRO A 553 19.37 35.30 0.19
N ALA A 554 20.06 35.54 -0.92
CA ALA A 554 19.52 36.28 -2.08
C ALA A 554 18.38 35.55 -2.80
N SER A 555 18.35 34.21 -2.80
CA SER A 555 17.31 33.40 -3.47
C SER A 555 16.00 33.30 -2.66
N ARG A 556 16.02 33.64 -1.38
CA ARG A 556 14.81 33.62 -0.52
C ARG A 556 13.88 34.83 -0.75
N HIS A 557 14.38 35.92 -1.30
CA HIS A 557 13.59 37.15 -1.52
C HIS A 557 12.79 37.11 -2.84
N SER A 558 13.17 36.28 -3.82
CA SER A 558 12.46 36.20 -5.10
C SER A 558 11.23 35.27 -5.07
N ALA A 559 11.13 34.40 -4.08
CA ALA A 559 10.00 33.46 -3.96
C ALA A 559 8.75 34.04 -3.27
N ASN A 560 8.87 35.22 -2.60
CA ASN A 560 7.80 35.86 -1.85
C ASN A 560 7.23 37.14 -2.50
N SER A 561 7.54 37.43 -3.76
CA SER A 561 6.91 38.54 -4.45
C SER A 561 5.57 38.11 -5.01
N PRO A 562 4.44 38.72 -4.59
CA PRO A 562 3.14 38.45 -5.22
C PRO A 562 3.21 38.97 -6.66
N GLN A 563 2.95 38.09 -7.63
CA GLN A 563 2.66 38.55 -9.00
C GLN A 563 1.36 39.34 -8.97
N LEU A 564 1.49 40.66 -9.01
CA LEU A 564 0.39 41.57 -9.31
C LEU A 564 -0.05 41.28 -10.75
N HIS A 565 -1.17 40.58 -10.92
CA HIS A 565 -1.89 40.59 -12.17
C HIS A 565 -2.34 42.01 -12.48
N GLN A 566 -1.66 42.65 -13.44
CA GLN A 566 -2.22 43.80 -14.14
C GLN A 566 -3.30 43.30 -15.08
N THR A 567 -4.52 43.65 -14.79
CA THR A 567 -5.66 43.58 -15.71
C THR A 567 -5.51 44.71 -16.73
N GLU A 568 -5.44 44.37 -18.00
CA GLU A 568 -5.98 45.11 -19.13
C GLU A 568 -6.86 44.19 -19.97
#